data_7517c49880151d303688f08d5607ead7
#
_entry.id   7517c49880151d303688f08d5607ead7
#
_cell.length_a   1.000
_cell.length_b   1.000
_cell.length_c   1.000
_cell.angle_alpha   90.00
_cell.angle_beta   90.00
_cell.angle_gamma   90.00
#
_symmetry.space_group_name_H-M   'P 1'
#
loop_
_entity.id
_entity.type
_entity.pdbx_description
1 polymer ?
#
loop_
_entity_poly.entity_id
_entity_poly.type
_entity_poly.pdbx_seq_one_letter_code
_entity_poly.pdbx_strand_id
1 'polypeptide(L)'
;RKESSAASDVYKRQELGIPFSDPTAEGPVIQRAHERALENGSNLGEALSLVKKFRESDSITPIILMGYTNPIERMGYDKFIELATTSEVDGVLTVDLPPEEAVTFNDRLKSSNIENIFLLAPTSSQVRQEKVTKMAGGFVYYVSLNGVTGAGNLEIDSVQKHVGNIQSLTKLPVCVGFGIKDGETARAVADISNGVVVGSAIVKKIAELAETKEIEPAVYADAVSRIISDIRSALDK
;
A
#
# COMPACT_ATOMS: atom_id res chain seq x y z
N ARG A 1 -7.66 -11.99 17.75
CA ARG A 1 -7.48 -12.12 16.29
C ARG A 1 -6.90 -13.51 16.05
N LYS A 2 -7.54 -14.31 15.20
CA LYS A 2 -7.01 -15.63 14.82
C LYS A 2 -5.72 -15.40 14.04
N GLU A 3 -4.66 -16.10 14.45
CA GLU A 3 -3.47 -16.25 13.61
C GLU A 3 -3.90 -16.96 12.34
N SER A 4 -4.13 -16.21 11.28
CA SER A 4 -4.31 -16.79 9.96
C SER A 4 -2.94 -17.05 9.37
N SER A 5 -2.79 -18.11 8.60
CA SER A 5 -1.51 -18.43 7.95
C SER A 5 -1.07 -17.24 7.11
N ALA A 6 0.14 -16.73 7.31
CA ALA A 6 0.67 -15.52 6.70
C ALA A 6 0.49 -15.46 5.16
N ALA A 7 0.41 -16.60 4.50
CA ALA A 7 0.23 -16.68 3.06
C ALA A 7 -1.20 -16.36 2.57
N SER A 8 -2.25 -16.58 3.39
CA SER A 8 -3.63 -16.30 2.95
C SER A 8 -4.04 -14.85 3.15
N ASP A 9 -3.36 -14.09 4.03
CA ASP A 9 -3.72 -12.73 4.38
C ASP A 9 -3.12 -11.67 3.47
N VAL A 10 -2.01 -11.97 2.82
CA VAL A 10 -1.31 -11.04 1.91
C VAL A 10 -2.18 -10.63 0.70
N TYR A 11 -3.15 -11.45 0.33
CA TYR A 11 -3.99 -11.24 -0.86
C TYR A 11 -5.26 -10.41 -0.64
N LYS A 12 -5.50 -9.91 0.57
CA LYS A 12 -6.78 -9.26 0.93
C LYS A 12 -6.59 -8.03 1.80
N ARG A 13 -5.59 -7.21 1.52
CA ARG A 13 -5.38 -5.94 2.24
C ARG A 13 -5.77 -4.77 1.35
N GLN A 14 -6.44 -3.79 1.94
CA GLN A 14 -6.79 -2.55 1.27
C GLN A 14 -5.83 -1.46 1.70
N GLU A 15 -5.11 -0.89 0.74
CA GLU A 15 -4.35 0.35 0.96
C GLU A 15 -5.22 1.55 0.59
N LEU A 16 -5.43 2.45 1.54
CA LEU A 16 -6.18 3.69 1.36
C LEU A 16 -5.21 4.87 1.33
N GLY A 17 -5.12 5.55 0.19
CA GLY A 17 -4.27 6.71 0.01
C GLY A 17 -4.79 7.94 0.75
N ILE A 18 -3.93 8.57 1.55
CA ILE A 18 -4.19 9.87 2.19
C ILE A 18 -3.78 10.96 1.20
N PRO A 19 -4.70 11.85 0.77
CA PRO A 19 -4.36 12.89 -0.20
C PRO A 19 -3.36 13.90 0.39
N PHE A 20 -2.39 14.29 -0.45
CA PHE A 20 -1.34 15.26 -0.12
C PHE A 20 -0.99 16.10 -1.35
N SER A 21 -0.64 17.37 -1.14
CA SER A 21 -0.36 18.33 -2.22
C SER A 21 0.96 18.06 -2.95
N ASP A 22 1.92 17.42 -2.27
CA ASP A 22 3.28 17.24 -2.78
C ASP A 22 3.72 15.77 -2.79
N PRO A 23 3.02 14.88 -3.54
CA PRO A 23 3.26 13.44 -3.53
C PRO A 23 4.47 13.07 -4.40
N THR A 24 5.67 13.43 -3.95
CA THR A 24 6.93 13.38 -4.72
C THR A 24 7.39 11.98 -5.11
N ALA A 25 6.95 10.95 -4.39
CA ALA A 25 7.30 9.56 -4.67
C ALA A 25 6.33 8.88 -5.65
N GLU A 26 5.25 9.56 -6.02
CA GLU A 26 4.17 8.96 -6.80
C GLU A 26 4.30 9.27 -8.30
N GLY A 27 3.81 8.32 -9.13
CA GLY A 27 3.68 8.55 -10.57
C GLY A 27 2.47 9.43 -10.92
N PRO A 28 2.38 9.91 -12.18
CA PRO A 28 1.38 10.91 -12.58
C PRO A 28 -0.08 10.46 -12.41
N VAL A 29 -0.37 9.17 -12.43
CA VAL A 29 -1.73 8.64 -12.19
C VAL A 29 -2.16 8.90 -10.76
N ILE A 30 -1.28 8.60 -9.81
CA ILE A 30 -1.55 8.77 -8.37
C ILE A 30 -1.49 10.26 -8.01
N GLN A 31 -0.54 11.03 -8.53
CA GLN A 31 -0.48 12.50 -8.33
C GLN A 31 -1.81 13.17 -8.69
N ARG A 32 -2.35 12.87 -9.89
CA ARG A 32 -3.65 13.40 -10.32
C ARG A 32 -4.81 12.93 -9.43
N ALA A 33 -4.71 11.75 -8.84
CA ALA A 33 -5.72 11.29 -7.88
C ALA A 33 -5.67 12.09 -6.58
N HIS A 34 -4.47 12.43 -6.07
CA HIS A 34 -4.30 13.33 -4.93
C HIS A 34 -4.91 14.72 -5.23
N GLU A 35 -4.61 15.30 -6.40
CA GLU A 35 -5.15 16.58 -6.84
C GLU A 35 -6.69 16.57 -6.81
N ARG A 36 -7.32 15.60 -7.48
CA ARG A 36 -8.78 15.47 -7.49
C ARG A 36 -9.38 15.29 -6.10
N ALA A 37 -8.73 14.51 -5.24
CA ALA A 37 -9.20 14.30 -3.87
C ALA A 37 -9.15 15.62 -3.07
N LEU A 38 -8.05 16.37 -3.17
CA LEU A 38 -7.88 17.66 -2.49
C LEU A 38 -8.87 18.71 -3.00
N GLU A 39 -9.10 18.79 -4.32
CA GLU A 39 -10.11 19.67 -4.92
C GLU A 39 -11.52 19.41 -4.39
N ASN A 40 -11.82 18.15 -4.05
CA ASN A 40 -13.09 17.75 -3.42
C ASN A 40 -13.07 17.85 -1.88
N GLY A 41 -12.03 18.42 -1.29
CA GLY A 41 -11.91 18.66 0.15
C GLY A 41 -11.43 17.46 0.96
N SER A 42 -11.09 16.33 0.30
CA SER A 42 -10.62 15.13 1.01
C SER A 42 -9.31 15.37 1.76
N ASN A 43 -9.19 14.77 2.92
CA ASN A 43 -8.05 14.94 3.83
C ASN A 43 -7.89 13.70 4.74
N LEU A 44 -6.87 13.71 5.61
CA LEU A 44 -6.59 12.61 6.53
C LEU A 44 -7.79 12.29 7.46
N GLY A 45 -8.51 13.31 7.94
CA GLY A 45 -9.68 13.09 8.81
C GLY A 45 -10.81 12.38 8.09
N GLU A 46 -11.05 12.71 6.82
CA GLU A 46 -12.03 12.02 5.98
C GLU A 46 -11.60 10.58 5.65
N ALA A 47 -10.31 10.36 5.39
CA ALA A 47 -9.79 9.00 5.19
C ALA A 47 -10.04 8.10 6.43
N LEU A 48 -9.77 8.62 7.63
CA LEU A 48 -10.09 7.93 8.89
C LEU A 48 -11.59 7.67 9.07
N SER A 49 -12.43 8.65 8.73
CA SER A 49 -13.89 8.50 8.76
C SER A 49 -14.39 7.45 7.78
N LEU A 50 -13.77 7.35 6.60
CA LEU A 50 -14.08 6.33 5.61
C LEU A 50 -13.73 4.93 6.11
N VAL A 51 -12.56 4.76 6.76
CA VAL A 51 -12.20 3.48 7.39
C VAL A 51 -13.23 3.09 8.46
N LYS A 52 -13.60 4.02 9.34
CA LYS A 52 -14.61 3.78 10.37
C LYS A 52 -15.94 3.33 9.76
N LYS A 53 -16.38 3.98 8.70
CA LYS A 53 -17.61 3.59 7.98
C LYS A 53 -17.49 2.21 7.33
N PHE A 54 -16.34 1.89 6.76
CA PHE A 54 -16.07 0.56 6.18
C PHE A 54 -16.18 -0.53 7.26
N ARG A 55 -15.70 -0.27 8.47
CA ARG A 55 -15.76 -1.18 9.61
C ARG A 55 -17.17 -1.54 10.07
N GLU A 56 -18.18 -0.73 9.74
CA GLU A 56 -19.59 -1.05 10.04
C GLU A 56 -20.07 -2.32 9.30
N SER A 57 -19.45 -2.64 8.16
CA SER A 57 -19.81 -3.78 7.31
C SER A 57 -18.72 -4.85 7.18
N ASP A 58 -17.46 -4.51 7.41
CA ASP A 58 -16.32 -5.42 7.29
C ASP A 58 -15.31 -5.20 8.41
N SER A 59 -15.28 -6.13 9.36
CA SER A 59 -14.33 -6.13 10.49
C SER A 59 -13.11 -7.01 10.26
N ILE A 60 -12.96 -7.62 9.07
CA ILE A 60 -11.96 -8.66 8.81
C ILE A 60 -10.87 -8.16 7.86
N THR A 61 -11.25 -7.48 6.78
CA THR A 61 -10.30 -7.01 5.75
C THR A 61 -9.33 -5.98 6.33
N PRO A 62 -8.01 -6.24 6.34
CA PRO A 62 -7.05 -5.28 6.87
C PRO A 62 -7.02 -3.99 6.03
N ILE A 63 -7.05 -2.84 6.71
CA ILE A 63 -6.95 -1.51 6.11
C ILE A 63 -5.62 -0.87 6.51
N ILE A 64 -4.87 -0.44 5.50
CA ILE A 64 -3.61 0.26 5.67
C ILE A 64 -3.79 1.68 5.15
N LEU A 65 -3.46 2.68 5.95
CA LEU A 65 -3.36 4.06 5.49
C LEU A 65 -1.98 4.28 4.86
N MET A 66 -1.96 4.69 3.60
CA MET A 66 -0.73 5.04 2.89
C MET A 66 -0.70 6.55 2.61
N GLY A 67 0.38 7.21 3.01
CA GLY A 67 0.51 8.64 2.80
C GLY A 67 1.89 9.18 3.14
N TYR A 68 1.93 10.47 3.39
CA TYR A 68 3.14 11.24 3.70
C TYR A 68 3.13 11.68 5.15
N THR A 69 4.30 12.00 5.69
CA THR A 69 4.49 12.38 7.10
C THR A 69 3.75 13.68 7.43
N ASN A 70 3.78 14.67 6.54
CA ASN A 70 3.26 16.00 6.80
C ASN A 70 1.78 16.05 7.23
N PRO A 71 0.81 15.37 6.59
CA PRO A 71 -0.58 15.31 7.08
C PRO A 71 -0.70 14.74 8.50
N ILE A 72 0.11 13.74 8.84
CA ILE A 72 0.11 13.10 10.15
C ILE A 72 0.69 14.04 11.20
N GLU A 73 1.83 14.65 10.93
CA GLU A 73 2.47 15.63 11.83
C GLU A 73 1.57 16.85 12.07
N ARG A 74 0.91 17.35 11.02
CA ARG A 74 -0.04 18.47 11.15
C ARG A 74 -1.23 18.12 12.04
N MET A 75 -1.69 16.89 12.02
CA MET A 75 -2.73 16.40 12.94
C MET A 75 -2.18 16.23 14.36
N GLY A 76 -0.92 15.90 14.49
CA GLY A 76 -0.23 15.47 15.70
C GLY A 76 -0.33 13.95 15.92
N TYR A 77 0.80 13.31 16.24
CA TYR A 77 0.88 11.85 16.36
C TYR A 77 -0.11 11.26 17.38
N ASP A 78 -0.29 11.90 18.52
CA ASP A 78 -1.20 11.40 19.56
C ASP A 78 -2.65 11.36 19.06
N LYS A 79 -3.11 12.44 18.45
CA LYS A 79 -4.44 12.53 17.89
C LYS A 79 -4.63 11.58 16.69
N PHE A 80 -3.61 11.46 15.85
CA PHE A 80 -3.64 10.52 14.73
C PHE A 80 -3.81 9.08 15.22
N ILE A 81 -3.02 8.65 16.19
CA ILE A 81 -3.06 7.30 16.75
C ILE A 81 -4.40 7.02 17.43
N GLU A 82 -4.93 7.97 18.20
CA GLU A 82 -6.26 7.85 18.81
C GLU A 82 -7.33 7.63 17.74
N LEU A 83 -7.35 8.46 16.69
CA LEU A 83 -8.32 8.35 15.62
C LEU A 83 -8.13 7.10 14.76
N ALA A 84 -6.89 6.71 14.47
CA ALA A 84 -6.58 5.49 13.74
C ALA A 84 -7.02 4.24 14.51
N THR A 85 -6.78 4.22 15.82
CA THR A 85 -7.23 3.13 16.70
C THR A 85 -8.75 3.04 16.78
N THR A 86 -9.43 4.18 16.95
CA THR A 86 -10.91 4.21 17.03
C THR A 86 -11.59 3.94 15.70
N SER A 87 -10.89 4.13 14.58
CA SER A 87 -11.33 3.77 13.24
C SER A 87 -10.96 2.32 12.85
N GLU A 88 -10.26 1.60 13.73
CA GLU A 88 -9.77 0.24 13.48
C GLU A 88 -8.85 0.13 12.24
N VAL A 89 -7.92 1.07 12.10
CA VAL A 89 -6.83 1.00 11.13
C VAL A 89 -5.86 -0.10 11.56
N ASP A 90 -5.50 -1.01 10.65
CA ASP A 90 -4.58 -2.12 10.94
C ASP A 90 -3.12 -1.75 10.73
N GLY A 91 -2.84 -0.83 9.81
CA GLY A 91 -1.47 -0.43 9.51
C GLY A 91 -1.35 0.96 8.91
N VAL A 92 -0.14 1.48 8.97
CA VAL A 92 0.23 2.77 8.39
C VAL A 92 1.51 2.59 7.58
N LEU A 93 1.53 3.17 6.39
CA LEU A 93 2.69 3.26 5.53
C LEU A 93 2.96 4.74 5.26
N THR A 94 4.07 5.25 5.79
CA THR A 94 4.50 6.63 5.58
C THR A 94 5.65 6.64 4.57
N VAL A 95 5.41 7.20 3.38
CA VAL A 95 6.30 7.10 2.23
C VAL A 95 7.65 7.78 2.45
N ASP A 96 7.64 8.93 3.10
CA ASP A 96 8.76 9.84 3.29
C ASP A 96 9.35 9.85 4.71
N LEU A 97 8.92 8.95 5.60
CA LEU A 97 9.45 8.85 6.96
C LEU A 97 10.59 7.81 7.01
N PRO A 98 11.85 8.25 7.17
CA PRO A 98 12.98 7.34 7.26
C PRO A 98 12.99 6.59 8.60
N PRO A 99 13.52 5.34 8.64
CA PRO A 99 13.52 4.53 9.85
C PRO A 99 14.23 5.21 11.03
N GLU A 100 15.20 6.10 10.77
CA GLU A 100 15.92 6.85 11.78
C GLU A 100 15.02 7.80 12.56
N GLU A 101 14.03 8.40 11.90
CA GLU A 101 13.10 9.37 12.47
C GLU A 101 11.79 8.70 12.93
N ALA A 102 11.53 7.49 12.43
CA ALA A 102 10.30 6.78 12.70
C ALA A 102 10.23 6.12 14.10
N VAL A 103 11.33 6.08 14.89
CA VAL A 103 11.42 5.27 16.11
C VAL A 103 10.27 5.55 17.07
N THR A 104 10.09 6.80 17.47
CA THR A 104 9.04 7.18 18.44
C THR A 104 7.64 6.93 17.90
N PHE A 105 7.40 7.22 16.62
CA PHE A 105 6.11 6.98 15.97
C PHE A 105 5.83 5.49 15.87
N ASN A 106 6.82 4.69 15.48
CA ASN A 106 6.74 3.24 15.39
C ASN A 106 6.38 2.58 16.74
N ASP A 107 7.01 3.03 17.84
CA ASP A 107 6.73 2.49 19.18
C ASP A 107 5.29 2.80 19.61
N ARG A 108 4.80 3.99 19.29
CA ARG A 108 3.40 4.39 19.56
C ARG A 108 2.41 3.58 18.74
N LEU A 109 2.66 3.40 17.45
CA LEU A 109 1.83 2.56 16.58
C LEU A 109 1.74 1.13 17.12
N LYS A 110 2.89 0.51 17.45
CA LYS A 110 2.96 -0.82 18.04
C LYS A 110 2.18 -0.93 19.35
N SER A 111 2.29 0.07 20.23
CA SER A 111 1.56 0.11 21.49
C SER A 111 0.03 0.17 21.28
N SER A 112 -0.41 0.60 20.12
CA SER A 112 -1.81 0.70 19.71
C SER A 112 -2.25 -0.45 18.79
N ASN A 113 -1.42 -1.49 18.61
CA ASN A 113 -1.65 -2.61 17.69
C ASN A 113 -1.86 -2.17 16.23
N ILE A 114 -1.20 -1.11 15.81
CA ILE A 114 -1.17 -0.65 14.43
C ILE A 114 0.20 -0.99 13.85
N GLU A 115 0.22 -1.72 12.73
CA GLU A 115 1.46 -2.11 12.07
C GLU A 115 2.08 -0.91 11.33
N ASN A 116 3.41 -0.77 11.41
CA ASN A 116 4.13 0.22 10.62
C ASN A 116 4.81 -0.47 9.44
N ILE A 117 4.30 -0.19 8.24
CA ILE A 117 4.82 -0.74 7.00
C ILE A 117 5.87 0.20 6.43
N PHE A 118 7.02 -0.33 6.05
CA PHE A 118 8.11 0.42 5.46
C PHE A 118 8.35 0.08 4.00
N LEU A 119 8.78 1.10 3.24
CA LEU A 119 9.19 0.97 1.85
C LEU A 119 10.68 0.67 1.74
N LEU A 120 11.00 -0.26 0.85
CA LEU A 120 12.34 -0.48 0.34
C LEU A 120 12.33 -0.35 -1.19
N ALA A 121 13.41 0.19 -1.75
CA ALA A 121 13.59 0.42 -3.18
C ALA A 121 14.92 -0.19 -3.64
N PRO A 122 15.18 -0.33 -4.95
CA PRO A 122 16.46 -0.81 -5.47
C PRO A 122 17.67 -0.04 -4.96
N THR A 123 17.47 1.24 -4.64
CA THR A 123 18.49 2.14 -4.10
C THR A 123 18.73 2.01 -2.59
N SER A 124 17.91 1.20 -1.89
CA SER A 124 18.06 1.00 -0.45
C SER A 124 19.30 0.19 -0.13
N SER A 125 20.26 0.81 0.60
CA SER A 125 21.48 0.13 1.03
C SER A 125 21.17 -1.04 1.97
N GLN A 126 22.11 -1.97 2.10
CA GLN A 126 21.97 -3.12 3.00
C GLN A 126 21.71 -2.67 4.45
N VAL A 127 22.42 -1.66 4.93
CA VAL A 127 22.23 -1.11 6.27
C VAL A 127 20.79 -0.61 6.47
N ARG A 128 20.21 0.04 5.44
CA ARG A 128 18.82 0.48 5.47
C ARG A 128 17.85 -0.69 5.45
N GLN A 129 18.12 -1.70 4.63
CA GLN A 129 17.30 -2.93 4.61
C GLN A 129 17.26 -3.62 5.98
N GLU A 130 18.41 -3.76 6.64
CA GLU A 130 18.51 -4.34 7.98
C GLU A 130 17.76 -3.52 9.05
N LYS A 131 17.81 -2.19 8.99
CA LYS A 131 17.05 -1.32 9.90
C LYS A 131 15.56 -1.45 9.67
N VAL A 132 15.12 -1.32 8.42
CA VAL A 132 13.71 -1.42 8.04
C VAL A 132 13.14 -2.77 8.45
N THR A 133 13.80 -3.87 8.14
CA THR A 133 13.30 -5.22 8.46
C THR A 133 13.17 -5.51 9.95
N LYS A 134 13.95 -4.82 10.79
CA LYS A 134 13.83 -4.91 12.27
C LYS A 134 12.68 -4.06 12.83
N MET A 135 12.35 -2.96 12.16
CA MET A 135 11.33 -2.02 12.62
C MET A 135 9.95 -2.32 12.06
N ALA A 136 9.89 -2.83 10.84
CA ALA A 136 8.65 -3.09 10.12
C ALA A 136 7.71 -4.04 10.86
N GLY A 137 6.42 -3.82 10.64
CA GLY A 137 5.34 -4.71 11.04
C GLY A 137 4.48 -5.08 9.83
N GLY A 138 3.62 -6.07 9.97
CA GLY A 138 2.71 -6.51 8.92
C GLY A 138 3.40 -7.12 7.70
N PHE A 139 4.07 -6.30 6.90
CA PHE A 139 4.88 -6.73 5.74
C PHE A 139 5.92 -5.66 5.38
N VAL A 140 6.88 -6.02 4.53
CA VAL A 140 7.81 -5.07 3.91
C VAL A 140 7.35 -4.80 2.48
N TYR A 141 7.20 -3.53 2.14
CA TYR A 141 6.82 -3.13 0.78
C TYR A 141 8.08 -2.85 -0.04
N TYR A 142 8.30 -3.63 -1.09
CA TYR A 142 9.35 -3.35 -2.07
C TYR A 142 8.75 -2.64 -3.28
N VAL A 143 9.18 -1.40 -3.51
CA VAL A 143 8.75 -0.62 -4.68
C VAL A 143 9.84 -0.65 -5.74
N SER A 144 9.53 -1.15 -6.94
CA SER A 144 10.40 -1.00 -8.10
C SER A 144 10.07 0.31 -8.81
N LEU A 145 11.10 1.10 -9.08
CA LEU A 145 10.95 2.41 -9.75
C LEU A 145 10.75 2.27 -11.28
N ASN A 146 11.11 1.11 -11.84
CA ASN A 146 10.98 0.85 -13.26
C ASN A 146 9.69 0.08 -13.51
N GLY A 147 8.67 0.74 -14.02
CA GLY A 147 7.45 0.07 -14.48
C GLY A 147 7.75 -0.89 -15.64
N VAL A 148 7.00 -2.00 -15.74
CA VAL A 148 7.12 -3.01 -16.81
C VAL A 148 6.70 -2.41 -18.16
N THR A 149 7.46 -1.46 -18.68
CA THR A 149 7.27 -0.93 -20.03
C THR A 149 8.44 -1.36 -20.91
N GLY A 150 8.40 -2.61 -21.37
CA GLY A 150 9.18 -3.08 -22.52
C GLY A 150 10.51 -3.76 -22.27
N ALA A 151 10.97 -4.03 -21.06
CA ALA A 151 12.27 -4.65 -20.77
C ALA A 151 12.18 -6.02 -20.07
N GLY A 152 11.20 -6.81 -20.39
CA GLY A 152 11.14 -8.27 -20.19
C GLY A 152 11.82 -8.86 -18.93
N ASN A 153 12.51 -9.98 -19.13
CA ASN A 153 13.06 -10.84 -18.09
C ASN A 153 14.15 -10.20 -17.21
N LEU A 154 14.95 -9.27 -17.75
CA LEU A 154 16.09 -8.67 -17.00
C LEU A 154 15.62 -7.82 -15.80
N GLU A 155 14.42 -7.21 -15.86
CA GLU A 155 13.87 -6.44 -14.75
C GLU A 155 13.34 -7.36 -13.66
N ILE A 156 12.68 -8.47 -14.02
CA ILE A 156 12.18 -9.48 -13.07
C ILE A 156 13.33 -10.11 -12.32
N ASP A 157 14.43 -10.49 -12.99
CA ASP A 157 15.62 -11.07 -12.35
C ASP A 157 16.25 -10.10 -11.34
N SER A 158 16.30 -8.81 -11.67
CA SER A 158 16.77 -7.78 -10.75
C SER A 158 15.87 -7.66 -9.51
N VAL A 159 14.55 -7.63 -9.70
CA VAL A 159 13.58 -7.59 -8.61
C VAL A 159 13.69 -8.85 -7.74
N GLN A 160 13.79 -10.03 -8.35
CA GLN A 160 13.97 -11.30 -7.64
C GLN A 160 15.20 -11.28 -6.72
N LYS A 161 16.32 -10.76 -7.20
CA LYS A 161 17.55 -10.66 -6.39
C LYS A 161 17.34 -9.74 -5.18
N HIS A 162 16.73 -8.56 -5.37
CA HIS A 162 16.47 -7.62 -4.27
C HIS A 162 15.48 -8.19 -3.26
N VAL A 163 14.38 -8.78 -3.73
CA VAL A 163 13.37 -9.42 -2.88
C VAL A 163 13.97 -10.56 -2.10
N GLY A 164 14.77 -11.44 -2.73
CA GLY A 164 15.47 -12.53 -2.05
C GLY A 164 16.43 -12.05 -0.96
N ASN A 165 17.15 -10.96 -1.18
CA ASN A 165 17.98 -10.35 -0.15
C ASN A 165 17.14 -9.86 1.05
N ILE A 166 16.02 -9.18 0.80
CA ILE A 166 15.13 -8.69 1.88
C ILE A 166 14.52 -9.87 2.64
N GLN A 167 14.04 -10.89 1.94
CA GLN A 167 13.49 -12.11 2.55
C GLN A 167 14.50 -12.84 3.44
N SER A 168 15.79 -12.75 3.15
CA SER A 168 16.84 -13.32 4.02
C SER A 168 17.02 -12.56 5.34
N LEU A 169 16.56 -11.32 5.44
CA LEU A 169 16.68 -10.43 6.61
C LEU A 169 15.45 -10.43 7.52
N THR A 170 14.31 -10.96 7.06
CA THR A 170 13.06 -10.90 7.82
C THR A 170 12.20 -12.13 7.60
N LYS A 171 11.31 -12.39 8.59
CA LYS A 171 10.22 -13.37 8.45
C LYS A 171 8.91 -12.74 7.98
N LEU A 172 8.86 -11.41 7.89
CA LEU A 172 7.68 -10.71 7.36
C LEU A 172 7.50 -11.00 5.88
N PRO A 173 6.26 -11.07 5.39
CA PRO A 173 6.03 -11.11 3.96
C PRO A 173 6.67 -9.92 3.24
N VAL A 174 7.22 -10.14 2.05
CA VAL A 174 7.71 -9.08 1.17
C VAL A 174 6.72 -8.93 0.02
N CYS A 175 6.01 -7.81 -0.02
CA CYS A 175 5.05 -7.49 -1.07
C CYS A 175 5.69 -6.53 -2.08
N VAL A 176 5.41 -6.75 -3.36
CA VAL A 176 6.05 -5.98 -4.44
C VAL A 176 5.02 -5.13 -5.18
N GLY A 177 5.29 -3.82 -5.26
CA GLY A 177 4.62 -2.88 -6.15
C GLY A 177 5.47 -2.66 -7.40
N PHE A 178 5.01 -3.17 -8.53
CA PHE A 178 5.80 -3.23 -9.78
C PHE A 178 4.93 -3.04 -11.01
N GLY A 179 4.31 -1.87 -11.18
CA GLY A 179 3.57 -1.57 -12.42
C GLY A 179 2.58 -2.66 -12.85
N ILE A 180 2.00 -3.37 -11.90
CA ILE A 180 1.08 -4.48 -12.14
C ILE A 180 -0.21 -3.93 -12.75
N LYS A 181 -0.57 -4.44 -13.92
CA LYS A 181 -1.70 -3.97 -14.71
C LYS A 181 -2.71 -5.07 -15.07
N ASP A 182 -2.28 -6.32 -15.02
CA ASP A 182 -3.05 -7.50 -15.44
C ASP A 182 -2.58 -8.76 -14.69
N GLY A 183 -3.25 -9.88 -14.95
CA GLY A 183 -2.93 -11.16 -14.32
C GLY A 183 -1.56 -11.71 -14.69
N GLU A 184 -1.07 -11.47 -15.91
CA GLU A 184 0.25 -11.94 -16.35
C GLU A 184 1.38 -11.26 -15.57
N THR A 185 1.34 -9.93 -15.47
CA THR A 185 2.32 -9.17 -14.70
C THR A 185 2.23 -9.47 -13.21
N ALA A 186 1.01 -9.68 -12.67
CA ALA A 186 0.82 -10.08 -11.29
C ALA A 186 1.44 -11.45 -11.00
N ARG A 187 1.24 -12.42 -11.88
CA ARG A 187 1.80 -13.78 -11.73
C ARG A 187 3.32 -13.75 -11.72
N ALA A 188 3.94 -13.07 -12.69
CA ALA A 188 5.40 -12.96 -12.77
C ALA A 188 6.02 -12.38 -11.48
N VAL A 189 5.35 -11.42 -10.84
CA VAL A 189 5.80 -10.84 -9.58
C VAL A 189 5.50 -11.74 -8.38
N ALA A 190 4.37 -12.45 -8.39
CA ALA A 190 4.01 -13.38 -7.32
C ALA A 190 4.95 -14.58 -7.22
N ASP A 191 5.51 -15.03 -8.33
CA ASP A 191 6.47 -16.14 -8.35
C ASP A 191 7.79 -15.82 -7.62
N ILE A 192 8.08 -14.54 -7.40
CA ILE A 192 9.31 -14.06 -6.74
C ILE A 192 9.08 -13.33 -5.41
N SER A 193 7.83 -13.17 -4.99
CA SER A 193 7.46 -12.40 -3.79
C SER A 193 6.38 -13.10 -2.97
N ASN A 194 6.06 -12.55 -1.79
CA ASN A 194 4.97 -13.08 -0.96
C ASN A 194 3.62 -12.44 -1.28
N GLY A 195 3.61 -11.38 -2.08
CA GLY A 195 2.39 -10.71 -2.49
C GLY A 195 2.64 -9.58 -3.47
N VAL A 196 1.58 -9.18 -4.16
CA VAL A 196 1.60 -8.12 -5.16
C VAL A 196 0.75 -6.94 -4.71
N VAL A 197 1.20 -5.72 -5.02
CA VAL A 197 0.44 -4.49 -4.74
C VAL A 197 -0.01 -3.86 -6.05
N VAL A 198 -1.31 -3.61 -6.16
CA VAL A 198 -1.95 -3.08 -7.38
C VAL A 198 -2.56 -1.72 -7.04
N GLY A 199 -1.96 -0.65 -7.53
CA GLY A 199 -2.43 0.72 -7.29
C GLY A 199 -2.86 1.41 -8.58
N SER A 200 -1.90 1.80 -9.41
CA SER A 200 -2.12 2.66 -10.57
C SER A 200 -3.16 2.13 -11.58
N ALA A 201 -3.26 0.82 -11.75
CA ALA A 201 -4.26 0.21 -12.65
C ALA A 201 -5.69 0.49 -12.16
N ILE A 202 -5.92 0.34 -10.85
CA ILE A 202 -7.22 0.62 -10.21
C ILE A 202 -7.54 2.11 -10.28
N VAL A 203 -6.61 2.96 -9.85
CA VAL A 203 -6.79 4.41 -9.80
C VAL A 203 -7.01 5.00 -11.20
N LYS A 204 -6.29 4.49 -12.22
CA LYS A 204 -6.50 4.86 -13.62
C LYS A 204 -7.91 4.51 -14.07
N LYS A 205 -8.39 3.30 -13.76
CA LYS A 205 -9.76 2.86 -14.12
C LYS A 205 -10.83 3.75 -13.49
N ILE A 206 -10.66 4.10 -12.23
CA ILE A 206 -11.56 5.03 -11.53
C ILE A 206 -11.55 6.40 -12.23
N ALA A 207 -10.37 6.91 -12.61
CA ALA A 207 -10.24 8.19 -13.30
C ALA A 207 -10.95 8.16 -14.68
N GLU A 208 -10.77 7.12 -15.48
CA GLU A 208 -11.44 6.94 -16.76
C GLU A 208 -12.98 6.97 -16.62
N LEU A 209 -13.52 6.31 -15.61
CA LEU A 209 -14.97 6.34 -15.35
C LEU A 209 -15.44 7.73 -14.92
N ALA A 210 -14.66 8.43 -14.08
CA ALA A 210 -14.99 9.79 -13.67
C ALA A 210 -15.05 10.78 -14.84
N GLU A 211 -14.20 10.62 -15.88
CA GLU A 211 -14.24 11.42 -17.11
C GLU A 211 -15.52 11.20 -17.92
N THR A 212 -16.14 10.02 -17.84
CA THR A 212 -17.43 9.75 -18.51
C THR A 212 -18.62 10.34 -17.77
N LYS A 213 -18.41 11.03 -16.64
CA LYS A 213 -19.44 11.55 -15.73
C LYS A 213 -20.34 10.45 -15.16
N GLU A 214 -19.83 9.23 -15.11
CA GLU A 214 -20.49 8.13 -14.42
C GLU A 214 -20.47 8.42 -12.91
N ILE A 215 -21.62 8.39 -12.28
CA ILE A 215 -21.77 8.72 -10.86
C ILE A 215 -22.29 7.55 -10.01
N GLU A 216 -22.67 6.45 -10.65
CA GLU A 216 -23.20 5.29 -9.94
C GLU A 216 -22.09 4.50 -9.25
N PRO A 217 -22.03 4.43 -7.90
CA PRO A 217 -20.98 3.73 -7.17
C PRO A 217 -20.82 2.26 -7.57
N ALA A 218 -21.92 1.61 -7.97
CA ALA A 218 -21.92 0.22 -8.40
C ALA A 218 -21.07 0.00 -9.67
N VAL A 219 -21.03 0.95 -10.59
CA VAL A 219 -20.23 0.87 -11.84
C VAL A 219 -18.74 0.91 -11.50
N TYR A 220 -18.33 1.76 -10.56
CA TYR A 220 -16.94 1.81 -10.09
C TYR A 220 -16.55 0.52 -9.37
N ALA A 221 -17.41 0.04 -8.48
CA ALA A 221 -17.17 -1.19 -7.74
C ALA A 221 -17.04 -2.41 -8.68
N ASP A 222 -17.91 -2.54 -9.67
CA ASP A 222 -17.87 -3.63 -10.66
C ASP A 222 -16.59 -3.55 -11.51
N ALA A 223 -16.22 -2.37 -12.00
CA ALA A 223 -15.02 -2.20 -12.81
C ALA A 223 -13.73 -2.53 -12.07
N VAL A 224 -13.62 -2.11 -10.79
CA VAL A 224 -12.48 -2.42 -9.93
C VAL A 224 -12.46 -3.90 -9.57
N SER A 225 -13.62 -4.48 -9.24
CA SER A 225 -13.75 -5.90 -8.90
C SER A 225 -13.31 -6.81 -10.05
N ARG A 226 -13.57 -6.45 -11.30
CA ARG A 226 -13.07 -7.20 -12.46
C ARG A 226 -11.56 -7.23 -12.54
N ILE A 227 -10.89 -6.09 -12.36
CA ILE A 227 -9.42 -6.02 -12.35
C ILE A 227 -8.85 -6.93 -11.25
N ILE A 228 -9.40 -6.83 -10.05
CA ILE A 228 -8.94 -7.63 -8.90
C ILE A 228 -9.22 -9.13 -9.13
N SER A 229 -10.39 -9.47 -9.68
CA SER A 229 -10.77 -10.86 -10.00
C SER A 229 -9.86 -11.48 -11.06
N ASP A 230 -9.52 -10.74 -12.10
CA ASP A 230 -8.62 -11.21 -13.16
C ASP A 230 -7.21 -11.47 -12.61
N ILE A 231 -6.69 -10.54 -11.80
CA ILE A 231 -5.40 -10.70 -11.13
C ILE A 231 -5.46 -11.89 -10.16
N ARG A 232 -6.49 -11.99 -9.34
CA ARG A 232 -6.66 -13.11 -8.40
C ARG A 232 -6.70 -14.44 -9.11
N SER A 233 -7.48 -14.55 -10.18
CA SER A 233 -7.59 -15.77 -10.98
C SER A 233 -6.25 -16.20 -11.61
N ALA A 234 -5.37 -15.26 -11.89
CA ALA A 234 -4.03 -15.56 -12.37
C ALA A 234 -3.09 -16.05 -11.25
N LEU A 235 -3.28 -15.54 -10.03
CA LEU A 235 -2.47 -15.93 -8.86
C LEU A 235 -2.83 -17.31 -8.29
N ASP A 236 -4.06 -17.76 -8.49
CA ASP A 236 -4.59 -19.04 -7.98
C ASP A 236 -4.26 -20.24 -8.88
N LYS A 237 -3.68 -20.01 -10.06
CA LYS A 237 -3.20 -21.05 -10.99
C LYS A 237 -1.79 -21.50 -10.67
#